data_cf66b51717f02932579213674ce9cb58
#
_entry.id   cf66b51717f02932579213674ce9cb58
#
_cell.length_a   1.000
_cell.length_b   1.000
_cell.length_c   1.000
_cell.angle_alpha   90.00
_cell.angle_beta   90.00
_cell.angle_gamma   90.00
#
_symmetry.space_group_name_H-M   'P 1'
#
loop_
_entity.id
_entity.type
_entity.pdbx_description
1 polymer ?
#
loop_
_entity_poly.entity_id
_entity_poly.type
_entity_poly.pdbx_seq_one_letter_code
_entity_poly.pdbx_strand_id
1 'polypeptide(L)'
;MDCCSMHCHGHLFTRRQWMWSTAVASVAAMLGGGVGLHGSTAAAQTAETASAALEVLRNSISVDVHTHGGTTGITSQAPPNDDLAKGMRAGSLAIACLADVPDRPILKTNEAGVLTAGTPQPGQLYKYHLNRLDWVDEMTAHHGLRRALSAADLEAAHAAGDPAIVGDVEGLDFLEGKLERLEEVHQRGVRHVQLVHYTPNDIGDFQTGTVTHQGLTSFGAEVIRACHRLGFVCDVAHATEDTVKAAVKVATKPLLLSHTALSGSPAMGPTPLTGRQISREHARVIAETGGAVGIWHFFPSIERYVDGLKEMVDVVGIDHVCVGTDQQVNPGIVQDYSKWVHLVGEMLTGRFTPDEAGKIAGGNYMRIFRTAVG
;
A
#
# COMPACT_ATOMS: atom_id res chain seq x y z
N MET A 1 52.93 -21.67 -3.39
CA MET A 1 52.53 -23.00 -3.85
C MET A 1 51.18 -23.27 -3.17
N ASP A 2 50.02 -23.34 -3.72
CA ASP A 2 49.48 -23.11 -5.04
C ASP A 2 48.06 -22.60 -4.89
N CYS A 3 47.69 -21.74 -5.81
CA CYS A 3 46.34 -21.30 -6.10
C CYS A 3 45.35 -22.46 -6.27
N CYS A 4 44.12 -22.26 -5.81
CA CYS A 4 42.95 -22.87 -6.41
C CYS A 4 41.82 -21.84 -6.51
N SER A 5 41.67 -21.31 -7.70
CA SER A 5 40.60 -20.44 -8.14
C SER A 5 39.29 -21.25 -8.26
N MET A 6 38.20 -20.82 -7.59
CA MET A 6 36.85 -21.27 -7.92
C MET A 6 36.09 -20.17 -8.64
N HIS A 7 35.74 -20.47 -9.88
CA HIS A 7 34.90 -19.66 -10.73
C HIS A 7 33.46 -19.66 -10.24
N CYS A 8 32.95 -18.48 -9.86
CA CYS A 8 31.52 -18.25 -9.74
C CYS A 8 30.92 -18.05 -11.13
N HIS A 9 30.11 -18.98 -11.61
CA HIS A 9 29.29 -18.81 -12.79
C HIS A 9 28.05 -18.02 -12.44
N GLY A 10 28.03 -16.74 -12.79
CA GLY A 10 26.83 -15.94 -12.85
C GLY A 10 25.99 -16.36 -14.06
N HIS A 11 24.80 -16.87 -13.82
CA HIS A 11 23.80 -17.04 -14.87
C HIS A 11 23.15 -15.70 -15.20
N LEU A 12 23.66 -15.11 -16.26
CA LEU A 12 23.04 -13.98 -16.96
C LEU A 12 21.76 -14.48 -17.66
N PHE A 13 20.65 -13.84 -17.38
CA PHE A 13 19.41 -13.99 -18.11
C PHE A 13 19.65 -13.77 -19.61
N THR A 14 19.28 -14.73 -20.43
CA THR A 14 19.51 -14.73 -21.87
C THR A 14 18.58 -13.71 -22.56
N ARG A 15 19.14 -13.04 -23.57
CA ARG A 15 18.52 -12.02 -24.44
C ARG A 15 17.26 -12.48 -25.23
N ARG A 16 16.66 -13.61 -24.93
CA ARG A 16 15.52 -14.18 -25.67
C ARG A 16 14.14 -13.81 -25.14
N GLN A 17 14.03 -13.14 -23.99
CA GLN A 17 12.74 -12.70 -23.41
C GLN A 17 12.38 -11.23 -23.70
N TRP A 18 13.21 -10.52 -24.50
CA TRP A 18 13.01 -9.10 -24.84
C TRP A 18 12.60 -8.84 -26.29
N MET A 19 12.16 -9.83 -27.06
CA MET A 19 11.80 -9.67 -28.47
C MET A 19 10.35 -10.08 -28.79
N TRP A 20 9.37 -9.46 -28.10
CA TRP A 20 7.96 -9.49 -28.51
C TRP A 20 7.25 -8.15 -28.36
N SER A 21 7.90 -7.04 -28.65
CA SER A 21 7.24 -5.71 -28.63
C SER A 21 7.86 -4.71 -29.59
N THR A 22 8.34 -5.13 -30.78
CA THR A 22 8.68 -4.16 -31.85
C THR A 22 8.58 -4.84 -33.18
N ALA A 23 7.38 -4.98 -33.71
CA ALA A 23 7.18 -5.17 -35.15
C ALA A 23 5.70 -4.87 -35.46
N VAL A 24 5.35 -3.59 -35.64
CA VAL A 24 4.39 -3.09 -36.63
C VAL A 24 4.59 -1.57 -36.71
N ALA A 25 5.49 -1.15 -37.57
CA ALA A 25 5.46 0.18 -38.12
C ALA A 25 6.27 0.14 -39.42
N SER A 26 5.64 -0.08 -40.55
CA SER A 26 6.02 0.41 -41.88
C SER A 26 5.27 -0.42 -42.92
N VAL A 27 4.06 -0.07 -43.28
CA VAL A 27 3.48 -0.10 -44.63
C VAL A 27 2.19 0.71 -44.56
N ALA A 28 2.22 1.97 -44.94
CA ALA A 28 1.07 2.72 -45.46
C ALA A 28 1.54 4.08 -45.97
N ALA A 29 2.16 4.06 -47.09
CA ALA A 29 2.19 5.24 -47.95
C ALA A 29 1.61 4.79 -49.29
N MET A 30 0.44 5.28 -49.58
CA MET A 30 -0.29 5.46 -50.84
C MET A 30 -1.72 4.92 -50.75
N LEU A 31 -2.64 5.80 -50.41
CA LEU A 31 -3.91 6.03 -51.11
C LEU A 31 -4.69 7.08 -50.29
N GLY A 32 -5.07 8.16 -50.90
CA GLY A 32 -5.60 9.35 -50.30
C GLY A 32 -6.98 9.20 -49.66
N GLY A 33 -7.23 10.09 -48.71
CA GLY A 33 -8.58 10.48 -48.25
C GLY A 33 -9.07 9.81 -46.97
N GLY A 34 -9.01 10.51 -45.83
CA GLY A 34 -9.85 10.19 -44.68
C GLY A 34 -9.18 9.77 -43.37
N VAL A 35 -8.06 10.37 -42.95
CA VAL A 35 -7.43 10.09 -41.63
C VAL A 35 -7.33 11.38 -40.82
N GLY A 36 -8.48 11.98 -40.48
CA GLY A 36 -8.47 13.24 -39.72
C GLY A 36 -9.36 13.27 -38.48
N LEU A 37 -10.30 12.35 -38.34
CA LEU A 37 -11.34 12.45 -37.30
C LEU A 37 -11.19 11.48 -36.13
N HIS A 38 -10.51 10.35 -36.26
CA HIS A 38 -10.42 9.35 -35.18
C HIS A 38 -9.29 9.65 -34.16
N GLY A 39 -8.21 10.30 -34.57
CA GLY A 39 -7.14 10.69 -33.66
C GLY A 39 -7.51 11.87 -32.75
N SER A 40 -8.36 12.78 -33.26
CA SER A 40 -8.82 13.95 -32.49
C SER A 40 -9.85 13.58 -31.43
N THR A 41 -10.69 12.57 -31.66
CA THR A 41 -11.70 12.13 -30.70
C THR A 41 -11.10 11.36 -29.51
N ALA A 42 -10.14 10.48 -29.74
CA ALA A 42 -9.46 9.73 -28.68
C ALA A 42 -8.63 10.67 -27.76
N ALA A 43 -7.89 11.61 -28.34
CA ALA A 43 -7.13 12.60 -27.57
C ALA A 43 -8.05 13.55 -26.78
N ALA A 44 -9.18 13.98 -27.35
CA ALA A 44 -10.18 14.79 -26.67
C ALA A 44 -10.83 14.02 -25.49
N GLN A 45 -11.18 12.75 -25.69
CA GLN A 45 -11.75 11.91 -24.64
C GLN A 45 -10.76 11.64 -23.50
N THR A 46 -9.47 11.44 -23.82
CA THR A 46 -8.41 11.29 -22.80
C THR A 46 -8.24 12.57 -21.98
N ALA A 47 -8.29 13.76 -22.63
CA ALA A 47 -8.19 15.05 -21.95
C ALA A 47 -9.40 15.34 -21.06
N GLU A 48 -10.60 14.98 -21.51
CA GLU A 48 -11.85 15.12 -20.74
C GLU A 48 -11.83 14.21 -19.51
N THR A 49 -11.44 12.95 -19.65
CA THR A 49 -11.28 12.00 -18.53
C THR A 49 -10.25 12.49 -17.51
N ALA A 50 -9.10 13.02 -17.96
CA ALA A 50 -8.10 13.58 -17.06
C ALA A 50 -8.62 14.82 -16.32
N SER A 51 -9.40 15.68 -16.99
CA SER A 51 -10.04 16.85 -16.37
C SER A 51 -11.04 16.43 -15.29
N ALA A 52 -11.89 15.44 -15.57
CA ALA A 52 -12.83 14.90 -14.61
C ALA A 52 -12.12 14.26 -13.40
N ALA A 53 -11.03 13.51 -13.62
CA ALA A 53 -10.22 12.94 -12.56
C ALA A 53 -9.60 14.01 -11.66
N LEU A 54 -9.07 15.08 -12.24
CA LEU A 54 -8.54 16.22 -11.48
C LEU A 54 -9.64 16.94 -10.68
N GLU A 55 -10.87 16.97 -11.17
CA GLU A 55 -12.00 17.51 -10.42
C GLU A 55 -12.34 16.65 -9.19
N VAL A 56 -12.37 15.31 -9.34
CA VAL A 56 -12.52 14.40 -8.19
C VAL A 56 -11.41 14.62 -7.17
N LEU A 57 -10.15 14.73 -7.61
CA LEU A 57 -8.99 14.91 -6.73
C LEU A 57 -8.95 16.30 -6.06
N ARG A 58 -9.57 17.32 -6.64
CA ARG A 58 -9.77 18.63 -5.97
C ARG A 58 -10.86 18.58 -4.91
N ASN A 59 -11.89 17.77 -5.11
CA ASN A 59 -13.05 17.71 -4.22
C ASN A 59 -12.90 16.62 -3.14
N SER A 60 -11.91 15.74 -3.23
CA SER A 60 -11.66 14.63 -2.32
C SER A 60 -10.19 14.55 -1.95
N ILE A 61 -9.89 14.39 -0.66
CA ILE A 61 -8.51 14.16 -0.21
C ILE A 61 -8.08 12.76 -0.70
N SER A 62 -7.11 12.72 -1.59
CA SER A 62 -6.57 11.47 -2.13
C SER A 62 -5.51 10.89 -1.20
N VAL A 63 -5.59 9.58 -0.94
CA VAL A 63 -4.72 8.88 0.01
C VAL A 63 -4.28 7.54 -0.57
N ASP A 64 -2.98 7.30 -0.63
CA ASP A 64 -2.44 5.95 -0.68
C ASP A 64 -2.31 5.43 0.75
N VAL A 65 -3.14 4.45 1.12
CA VAL A 65 -3.27 4.05 2.52
C VAL A 65 -2.14 3.14 2.99
N HIS A 66 -1.25 2.69 2.10
CA HIS A 66 -0.04 1.95 2.42
C HIS A 66 0.95 1.96 1.26
N THR A 67 2.17 2.40 1.52
CA THR A 67 3.23 2.49 0.52
C THR A 67 4.62 2.49 1.15
N HIS A 68 5.61 2.02 0.38
CA HIS A 68 7.03 2.18 0.65
C HIS A 68 7.66 3.22 -0.31
N GLY A 69 6.85 4.09 -0.91
CA GLY A 69 7.29 5.11 -1.86
C GLY A 69 8.40 5.99 -1.29
N GLY A 70 9.42 6.29 -2.10
CA GLY A 70 10.60 7.02 -1.66
C GLY A 70 11.57 6.21 -0.79
N THR A 71 11.19 5.01 -0.35
CA THR A 71 12.08 4.04 0.26
C THR A 71 12.57 3.04 -0.79
N THR A 72 13.51 2.21 -0.48
CA THR A 72 14.11 1.30 -1.46
C THR A 72 13.65 -0.14 -1.29
N GLY A 73 12.37 -0.30 -0.99
CA GLY A 73 11.74 -1.60 -0.82
C GLY A 73 12.18 -2.33 0.46
N ILE A 74 11.50 -3.42 0.76
CA ILE A 74 11.73 -4.22 1.98
C ILE A 74 13.19 -4.69 2.10
N THR A 75 13.90 -4.92 1.00
CA THR A 75 15.22 -5.54 0.99
C THR A 75 16.37 -4.63 0.58
N SER A 76 16.14 -3.37 0.19
CA SER A 76 17.17 -2.47 -0.32
C SER A 76 17.62 -1.44 0.73
N GLN A 77 18.91 -1.07 0.70
CA GLN A 77 19.49 0.02 1.49
C GLN A 77 19.83 1.25 0.63
N ALA A 78 19.29 1.31 -0.59
CA ALA A 78 19.59 2.42 -1.48
C ALA A 78 19.08 3.76 -0.90
N PRO A 79 19.65 4.89 -1.27
CA PRO A 79 19.21 6.20 -0.80
C PRO A 79 17.76 6.48 -1.22
N PRO A 80 17.07 7.44 -0.58
CA PRO A 80 15.72 7.84 -0.94
C PRO A 80 15.61 8.13 -2.43
N ASN A 81 14.52 7.70 -3.05
CA ASN A 81 14.19 8.08 -4.41
C ASN A 81 13.71 9.53 -4.40
N ASP A 82 14.33 10.41 -5.19
CA ASP A 82 13.99 11.82 -5.28
C ASP A 82 12.60 12.09 -5.89
N ASP A 83 11.90 11.05 -6.32
CA ASP A 83 10.66 11.20 -7.08
C ASP A 83 9.37 11.17 -6.24
N LEU A 84 9.42 10.87 -4.91
CA LEU A 84 8.22 10.74 -4.07
C LEU A 84 7.34 12.01 -4.12
N ALA A 85 7.84 13.11 -3.59
CA ALA A 85 7.08 14.37 -3.52
C ALA A 85 6.74 14.93 -4.90
N LYS A 86 7.66 14.80 -5.87
CA LYS A 86 7.44 15.19 -7.25
C LYS A 86 6.33 14.37 -7.91
N GLY A 87 6.35 13.05 -7.72
CA GLY A 87 5.32 12.15 -8.22
C GLY A 87 3.96 12.44 -7.58
N MET A 88 3.89 12.64 -6.27
CA MET A 88 2.67 13.02 -5.56
C MET A 88 2.05 14.32 -6.12
N ARG A 89 2.87 15.37 -6.29
CA ARG A 89 2.40 16.65 -6.89
C ARG A 89 1.92 16.47 -8.33
N ALA A 90 2.67 15.73 -9.16
CA ALA A 90 2.32 15.49 -10.55
C ALA A 90 1.03 14.67 -10.71
N GLY A 91 0.77 13.72 -9.81
CA GLY A 91 -0.43 12.88 -9.80
C GLY A 91 -1.58 13.43 -8.96
N SER A 92 -1.41 14.58 -8.30
CA SER A 92 -2.39 15.14 -7.36
C SER A 92 -2.74 14.18 -6.21
N LEU A 93 -1.77 13.37 -5.76
CA LEU A 93 -1.90 12.57 -4.55
C LEU A 93 -1.60 13.47 -3.34
N ALA A 94 -2.60 13.66 -2.48
CA ALA A 94 -2.46 14.53 -1.33
C ALA A 94 -1.70 13.88 -0.18
N ILE A 95 -1.93 12.60 0.08
CA ILE A 95 -1.42 11.88 1.25
C ILE A 95 -0.85 10.52 0.86
N ALA A 96 0.30 10.16 1.43
CA ALA A 96 0.84 8.81 1.39
C ALA A 96 1.07 8.30 2.83
N CYS A 97 0.53 7.12 3.17
CA CYS A 97 0.86 6.42 4.41
C CYS A 97 2.18 5.68 4.19
N LEU A 98 3.26 6.25 4.71
CA LEU A 98 4.61 5.79 4.44
C LEU A 98 5.05 4.78 5.49
N ALA A 99 5.16 3.52 5.07
CA ALA A 99 5.43 2.39 5.94
C ALA A 99 6.92 2.18 6.22
N ASP A 100 7.27 2.06 7.50
CA ASP A 100 8.49 1.43 7.99
C ASP A 100 8.27 -0.06 8.22
N VAL A 101 9.29 -0.88 8.02
CA VAL A 101 9.25 -2.34 8.12
C VAL A 101 10.20 -2.82 9.21
N PRO A 102 9.75 -2.94 10.48
CA PRO A 102 10.63 -3.23 11.61
C PRO A 102 11.30 -4.61 11.58
N ASP A 103 10.66 -5.63 11.02
CA ASP A 103 11.19 -7.00 10.93
C ASP A 103 12.18 -7.21 9.77
N ARG A 104 12.43 -6.19 8.96
CA ARG A 104 13.35 -6.24 7.83
C ARG A 104 14.72 -6.87 8.09
N PRO A 105 15.40 -6.63 9.24
CA PRO A 105 16.73 -7.20 9.51
C PRO A 105 16.79 -8.73 9.48
N ILE A 106 15.66 -9.38 9.62
CA ILE A 106 15.53 -10.84 9.65
C ILE A 106 14.69 -11.40 8.51
N LEU A 107 14.41 -10.58 7.50
CA LEU A 107 13.75 -11.01 6.28
C LEU A 107 14.75 -11.36 5.18
N LYS A 108 14.38 -12.30 4.32
CA LYS A 108 15.05 -12.61 3.05
C LYS A 108 14.01 -12.80 1.95
N THR A 109 14.41 -12.50 0.73
CA THR A 109 13.60 -12.77 -0.47
C THR A 109 14.22 -13.90 -1.26
N ASN A 110 13.39 -14.84 -1.73
CA ASN A 110 13.75 -15.89 -2.67
C ASN A 110 12.62 -16.08 -3.69
N GLU A 111 12.68 -17.15 -4.49
CA GLU A 111 11.64 -17.47 -5.50
C GLU A 111 10.24 -17.71 -4.89
N ALA A 112 10.16 -18.11 -3.63
CA ALA A 112 8.90 -18.32 -2.91
C ALA A 112 8.33 -17.02 -2.30
N GLY A 113 9.05 -15.89 -2.40
CA GLY A 113 8.66 -14.59 -1.87
C GLY A 113 9.50 -14.12 -0.67
N VAL A 114 8.88 -13.35 0.21
CA VAL A 114 9.50 -12.84 1.45
C VAL A 114 9.29 -13.85 2.59
N LEU A 115 10.36 -14.18 3.27
CA LEU A 115 10.40 -15.17 4.34
C LEU A 115 11.22 -14.67 5.53
N THR A 116 10.88 -15.14 6.73
CA THR A 116 11.72 -14.97 7.92
C THR A 116 13.04 -15.71 7.74
N ALA A 117 14.16 -15.05 8.02
CA ALA A 117 15.52 -15.59 7.85
C ALA A 117 16.22 -15.98 9.16
N GLY A 118 15.54 -15.89 10.29
CA GLY A 118 16.10 -16.23 11.60
C GLY A 118 15.29 -15.67 12.77
N THR A 119 15.81 -15.82 13.98
CA THR A 119 15.22 -15.25 15.19
C THR A 119 15.97 -13.98 15.55
N PRO A 120 15.27 -12.85 15.79
CA PRO A 120 15.93 -11.61 16.17
C PRO A 120 16.58 -11.72 17.55
N GLN A 121 17.68 -11.00 17.77
CA GLN A 121 18.21 -10.82 19.11
C GLN A 121 17.31 -9.87 19.91
N PRO A 122 17.19 -10.02 21.24
CA PRO A 122 16.42 -9.10 22.06
C PRO A 122 16.84 -7.63 21.82
N GLY A 123 15.89 -6.76 21.53
CA GLY A 123 16.10 -5.36 21.21
C GLY A 123 16.60 -5.05 19.79
N GLN A 124 16.85 -6.06 18.96
CA GLN A 124 17.35 -5.86 17.59
C GLN A 124 16.33 -5.12 16.73
N LEU A 125 15.08 -5.59 16.70
CA LEU A 125 14.03 -5.00 15.86
C LEU A 125 13.62 -3.62 16.38
N TYR A 126 13.56 -3.46 17.69
CA TYR A 126 13.29 -2.15 18.30
C TYR A 126 14.37 -1.11 17.94
N LYS A 127 15.65 -1.44 18.10
CA LYS A 127 16.74 -0.53 17.71
C LYS A 127 16.73 -0.21 16.21
N TYR A 128 16.44 -1.21 15.38
CA TYR A 128 16.34 -0.99 13.95
C TYR A 128 15.18 -0.05 13.62
N HIS A 129 14.00 -0.27 14.22
CA HIS A 129 12.84 0.58 14.04
C HIS A 129 13.10 2.04 14.42
N LEU A 130 13.76 2.31 15.57
CA LEU A 130 14.13 3.68 15.96
C LEU A 130 15.01 4.36 14.91
N ASN A 131 16.03 3.66 14.38
CA ASN A 131 16.85 4.18 13.31
C ASN A 131 16.05 4.44 12.02
N ARG A 132 15.02 3.65 11.76
CA ARG A 132 14.14 3.87 10.60
C ARG A 132 13.23 5.07 10.78
N LEU A 133 12.76 5.34 11.98
CA LEU A 133 11.99 6.57 12.26
C LEU A 133 12.87 7.82 12.02
N ASP A 134 14.14 7.80 12.46
CA ASP A 134 15.10 8.89 12.16
C ASP A 134 15.28 9.08 10.65
N TRP A 135 15.42 7.97 9.91
CA TRP A 135 15.53 8.02 8.46
C TRP A 135 14.25 8.55 7.79
N VAL A 136 13.06 8.18 8.27
CA VAL A 136 11.78 8.74 7.77
C VAL A 136 11.70 10.24 8.02
N ASP A 137 12.20 10.74 9.18
CA ASP A 137 12.26 12.16 9.48
C ASP A 137 13.17 12.90 8.49
N GLU A 138 14.39 12.37 8.24
CA GLU A 138 15.34 12.92 7.29
C GLU A 138 14.77 12.94 5.86
N MET A 139 14.17 11.85 5.41
CA MET A 139 13.56 11.71 4.10
C MET A 139 12.39 12.67 3.92
N THR A 140 11.53 12.79 4.93
CA THR A 140 10.38 13.73 4.93
C THR A 140 10.87 15.17 4.78
N ALA A 141 11.91 15.55 5.53
CA ALA A 141 12.54 16.86 5.45
C ALA A 141 13.21 17.11 4.09
N HIS A 142 13.93 16.12 3.55
CA HIS A 142 14.61 16.20 2.24
C HIS A 142 13.62 16.48 1.11
N HIS A 143 12.48 15.84 1.11
CA HIS A 143 11.43 16.04 0.11
C HIS A 143 10.55 17.28 0.35
N GLY A 144 10.73 17.97 1.47
CA GLY A 144 9.88 19.08 1.89
C GLY A 144 8.43 18.66 2.12
N LEU A 145 8.22 17.41 2.53
CA LEU A 145 6.89 16.90 2.87
C LEU A 145 6.54 17.24 4.32
N ARG A 146 5.26 17.38 4.59
CA ARG A 146 4.75 17.52 5.96
C ARG A 146 4.38 16.16 6.53
N ARG A 147 4.55 15.98 7.83
CA ARG A 147 3.98 14.85 8.55
C ARG A 147 2.63 15.25 9.12
N ALA A 148 1.58 14.54 8.75
CA ALA A 148 0.24 14.76 9.28
C ALA A 148 0.05 13.96 10.57
N LEU A 149 -0.38 14.63 11.64
CA LEU A 149 -0.61 14.08 12.97
C LEU A 149 -2.10 14.08 13.36
N SER A 150 -2.94 14.76 12.59
CA SER A 150 -4.37 14.91 12.81
C SER A 150 -5.13 14.97 11.47
N ALA A 151 -6.46 14.82 11.51
CA ALA A 151 -7.28 15.00 10.32
C ALA A 151 -7.21 16.44 9.78
N ALA A 152 -7.06 17.43 10.64
CA ALA A 152 -6.87 18.82 10.24
C ALA A 152 -5.58 19.03 9.44
N ASP A 153 -4.50 18.30 9.75
CA ASP A 153 -3.25 18.37 8.97
C ASP A 153 -3.45 17.83 7.56
N LEU A 154 -4.21 16.73 7.40
CA LEU A 154 -4.55 16.14 6.11
C LEU A 154 -5.40 17.09 5.27
N GLU A 155 -6.39 17.73 5.88
CA GLU A 155 -7.25 18.73 5.25
C GLU A 155 -6.45 19.97 4.82
N ALA A 156 -5.55 20.45 5.67
CA ALA A 156 -4.68 21.58 5.38
C ALA A 156 -3.69 21.28 4.24
N ALA A 157 -3.10 20.08 4.20
CA ALA A 157 -2.21 19.66 3.13
C ALA A 157 -2.94 19.65 1.77
N HIS A 158 -4.13 19.04 1.74
CA HIS A 158 -4.97 18.99 0.54
C HIS A 158 -5.36 20.40 0.07
N ALA A 159 -5.85 21.25 0.97
CA ALA A 159 -6.27 22.61 0.65
C ALA A 159 -5.11 23.48 0.12
N ALA A 160 -3.89 23.24 0.60
CA ALA A 160 -2.69 23.93 0.14
C ALA A 160 -2.16 23.39 -1.20
N GLY A 161 -2.61 22.21 -1.65
CA GLY A 161 -2.01 21.50 -2.79
C GLY A 161 -0.57 21.04 -2.50
N ASP A 162 -0.21 20.90 -1.21
CA ASP A 162 1.12 20.51 -0.75
C ASP A 162 1.04 19.14 -0.08
N PRO A 163 1.57 18.06 -0.71
CA PRO A 163 1.37 16.71 -0.22
C PRO A 163 2.01 16.47 1.14
N ALA A 164 1.39 15.58 1.93
CA ALA A 164 1.87 15.18 3.24
C ALA A 164 1.98 13.65 3.37
N ILE A 165 2.67 13.20 4.40
CA ILE A 165 2.74 11.79 4.78
C ILE A 165 2.06 11.54 6.11
N VAL A 166 1.47 10.36 6.26
CA VAL A 166 1.14 9.74 7.54
C VAL A 166 2.23 8.71 7.84
N GLY A 167 2.88 8.81 8.99
CA GLY A 167 3.82 7.77 9.44
C GLY A 167 3.06 6.47 9.67
N ASP A 168 3.50 5.41 9.00
CA ASP A 168 2.96 4.06 9.07
C ASP A 168 4.05 3.08 9.52
N VAL A 169 3.66 2.00 10.18
CA VAL A 169 4.56 0.93 10.62
C VAL A 169 3.97 -0.41 10.26
N GLU A 170 4.64 -1.14 9.37
CA GLU A 170 4.23 -2.45 8.90
C GLU A 170 4.81 -3.56 9.78
N GLY A 171 4.01 -4.02 10.74
CA GLY A 171 4.38 -5.02 11.74
C GLY A 171 4.87 -4.42 13.05
N LEU A 172 4.25 -4.80 14.15
CA LEU A 172 4.63 -4.37 15.50
C LEU A 172 5.62 -5.32 16.19
N ASP A 173 6.49 -5.97 15.41
CA ASP A 173 7.50 -6.91 15.87
C ASP A 173 8.51 -6.26 16.85
N PHE A 174 8.74 -4.95 16.67
CA PHE A 174 9.61 -4.16 17.53
C PHE A 174 9.09 -3.98 18.96
N LEU A 175 7.81 -4.27 19.22
CA LEU A 175 7.28 -4.21 20.59
C LEU A 175 7.96 -5.22 21.51
N GLU A 176 8.29 -6.42 21.03
CA GLU A 176 8.93 -7.48 21.83
C GLU A 176 8.26 -7.64 23.20
N GLY A 177 6.91 -7.69 23.22
CA GLY A 177 6.09 -7.81 24.42
C GLY A 177 5.99 -6.54 25.30
N LYS A 178 6.47 -5.38 24.84
CA LYS A 178 6.53 -4.12 25.59
C LYS A 178 5.55 -3.09 25.03
N LEU A 179 4.38 -3.00 25.67
CA LEU A 179 3.28 -2.14 25.21
C LEU A 179 3.63 -0.64 25.24
N GLU A 180 4.50 -0.22 26.17
CA GLU A 180 4.96 1.16 26.32
C GLU A 180 5.67 1.73 25.09
N ARG A 181 6.22 0.87 24.23
CA ARG A 181 6.86 1.27 22.96
C ARG A 181 5.86 1.88 21.96
N LEU A 182 4.57 1.58 22.08
CA LEU A 182 3.54 2.26 21.27
C LEU A 182 3.41 3.74 21.59
N GLU A 183 3.56 4.12 22.86
CA GLU A 183 3.50 5.55 23.27
C GLU A 183 4.67 6.32 22.69
N GLU A 184 5.87 5.74 22.69
CA GLU A 184 7.06 6.31 22.06
C GLU A 184 6.87 6.52 20.55
N VAL A 185 6.38 5.52 19.85
CA VAL A 185 6.11 5.59 18.40
C VAL A 185 5.05 6.64 18.08
N HIS A 186 4.01 6.75 18.90
CA HIS A 186 3.01 7.81 18.77
C HIS A 186 3.63 9.20 18.94
N GLN A 187 4.50 9.38 19.96
CA GLN A 187 5.23 10.64 20.19
C GLN A 187 6.16 10.98 19.02
N ARG A 188 6.71 9.98 18.33
CA ARG A 188 7.51 10.12 17.10
C ARG A 188 6.65 10.43 15.86
N GLY A 189 5.34 10.62 16.02
CA GLY A 189 4.45 11.08 14.96
C GLY A 189 3.89 10.00 14.04
N VAL A 190 4.00 8.72 14.40
CA VAL A 190 3.28 7.63 13.72
C VAL A 190 1.79 7.71 14.07
N ARG A 191 0.92 7.46 13.07
CA ARG A 191 -0.54 7.46 13.26
C ARG A 191 -1.23 6.25 12.65
N HIS A 192 -0.49 5.39 11.98
CA HIS A 192 -0.97 4.17 11.38
C HIS A 192 -0.02 3.03 11.78
N VAL A 193 -0.58 1.91 12.28
CA VAL A 193 0.22 0.75 12.71
C VAL A 193 -0.45 -0.55 12.31
N GLN A 194 0.32 -1.45 11.73
CA GLN A 194 -0.10 -2.78 11.31
C GLN A 194 0.39 -3.83 12.31
N LEU A 195 -0.49 -4.73 12.75
CA LEU A 195 -0.24 -5.64 13.87
C LEU A 195 0.86 -6.67 13.60
N VAL A 196 0.87 -7.27 12.42
CA VAL A 196 1.76 -8.40 12.03
C VAL A 196 2.29 -8.18 10.62
N HIS A 197 3.44 -8.79 10.29
CA HIS A 197 4.00 -8.72 8.94
C HIS A 197 4.46 -10.12 8.48
N TYR A 198 5.75 -10.36 8.25
CA TYR A 198 6.28 -11.66 7.81
C TYR A 198 7.00 -12.42 8.91
N THR A 199 7.07 -11.89 10.13
CA THR A 199 7.77 -12.49 11.26
C THR A 199 6.80 -12.86 12.37
N PRO A 200 6.94 -14.05 13.00
CA PRO A 200 6.19 -14.39 14.20
C PRO A 200 6.42 -13.38 15.31
N ASN A 201 5.34 -12.85 15.89
CA ASN A 201 5.38 -11.93 17.02
C ASN A 201 4.37 -12.32 18.09
N ASP A 202 4.36 -11.61 19.23
CA ASP A 202 3.50 -11.92 20.37
C ASP A 202 2.04 -11.46 20.19
N ILE A 203 1.66 -10.91 19.03
CA ILE A 203 0.37 -10.27 18.78
C ILE A 203 -0.64 -11.24 18.16
N GLY A 204 -0.22 -12.00 17.15
CA GLY A 204 -1.12 -12.92 16.46
C GLY A 204 -0.48 -13.60 15.25
N ASP A 205 -1.28 -14.43 14.59
CA ASP A 205 -0.83 -15.17 13.41
C ASP A 205 -0.95 -14.33 12.13
N PHE A 206 0.03 -14.48 11.24
CA PHE A 206 0.07 -13.84 9.93
C PHE A 206 -0.10 -14.86 8.79
N GLN A 207 -0.60 -14.39 7.63
CA GLN A 207 -1.08 -15.22 6.51
C GLN A 207 -0.05 -16.19 5.93
N THR A 208 1.21 -15.80 5.83
CA THR A 208 2.26 -16.56 5.15
C THR A 208 3.12 -17.39 6.09
N GLY A 209 2.83 -17.35 7.39
CA GLY A 209 3.55 -18.07 8.44
C GLY A 209 2.85 -19.33 8.92
N THR A 210 3.51 -20.05 9.82
CA THR A 210 2.89 -21.14 10.55
C THR A 210 1.97 -20.57 11.63
N VAL A 211 0.74 -21.06 11.71
CA VAL A 211 -0.20 -20.71 12.78
C VAL A 211 0.36 -21.21 14.12
N THR A 212 0.59 -20.32 15.06
CA THR A 212 1.17 -20.62 16.39
C THR A 212 0.27 -20.20 17.55
N HIS A 213 -0.59 -19.21 17.35
CA HIS A 213 -1.45 -18.63 18.37
C HIS A 213 -2.93 -18.99 18.21
N GLN A 214 -3.32 -19.58 17.07
CA GLN A 214 -4.71 -19.81 16.67
C GLN A 214 -5.53 -18.51 16.61
N GLY A 215 -4.90 -17.43 16.12
CA GLY A 215 -5.48 -16.11 15.98
C GLY A 215 -4.78 -15.03 16.81
N LEU A 216 -5.55 -14.08 17.35
CA LEU A 216 -5.06 -12.97 18.15
C LEU A 216 -4.75 -13.44 19.59
N THR A 217 -3.59 -13.02 20.12
CA THR A 217 -3.21 -13.31 21.52
C THR A 217 -3.87 -12.34 22.51
N SER A 218 -3.74 -12.61 23.82
CA SER A 218 -4.13 -11.66 24.86
C SER A 218 -3.34 -10.35 24.79
N PHE A 219 -2.03 -10.42 24.51
CA PHE A 219 -1.19 -9.25 24.29
C PHE A 219 -1.63 -8.46 23.04
N GLY A 220 -1.96 -9.16 21.95
CA GLY A 220 -2.51 -8.53 20.75
C GLY A 220 -3.82 -7.76 21.02
N ALA A 221 -4.68 -8.31 21.88
CA ALA A 221 -5.89 -7.62 22.32
C ALA A 221 -5.57 -6.34 23.15
N GLU A 222 -4.53 -6.36 23.99
CA GLU A 222 -4.05 -5.16 24.70
C GLU A 222 -3.44 -4.12 23.73
N VAL A 223 -2.69 -4.56 22.74
CA VAL A 223 -2.13 -3.71 21.67
C VAL A 223 -3.25 -2.98 20.94
N ILE A 224 -4.32 -3.67 20.49
CA ILE A 224 -5.45 -3.03 19.81
C ILE A 224 -6.12 -1.97 20.69
N ARG A 225 -6.37 -2.28 21.97
CA ARG A 225 -6.95 -1.30 22.90
C ARG A 225 -6.05 -0.09 23.10
N ALA A 226 -4.72 -0.30 23.16
CA ALA A 226 -3.74 0.77 23.27
C ALA A 226 -3.70 1.63 21.99
N CYS A 227 -3.73 1.01 20.83
CA CYS A 227 -3.81 1.72 19.54
C CYS A 227 -5.04 2.65 19.48
N HIS A 228 -6.21 2.14 19.88
CA HIS A 228 -7.44 2.94 19.92
C HIS A 228 -7.40 4.08 20.94
N ARG A 229 -6.80 3.86 22.11
CA ARG A 229 -6.63 4.87 23.15
C ARG A 229 -5.67 5.97 22.74
N LEU A 230 -4.55 5.60 22.11
CA LEU A 230 -3.51 6.54 21.69
C LEU A 230 -3.89 7.32 20.41
N GLY A 231 -4.82 6.81 19.61
CA GLY A 231 -5.22 7.47 18.38
C GLY A 231 -4.40 6.99 17.16
N PHE A 232 -4.28 5.69 16.99
CA PHE A 232 -3.75 5.08 15.77
C PHE A 232 -4.88 4.56 14.88
N VAL A 233 -4.71 4.63 13.56
CA VAL A 233 -5.35 3.70 12.63
C VAL A 233 -4.75 2.32 12.88
N CYS A 234 -5.59 1.36 13.26
CA CYS A 234 -5.17 -0.02 13.52
C CYS A 234 -5.37 -0.85 12.24
N ASP A 235 -4.27 -1.32 11.68
CA ASP A 235 -4.23 -2.08 10.43
C ASP A 235 -4.02 -3.58 10.69
N VAL A 236 -4.80 -4.40 10.03
CA VAL A 236 -4.77 -5.88 10.14
C VAL A 236 -4.33 -6.55 8.83
N ALA A 237 -3.73 -5.81 7.90
CA ALA A 237 -3.11 -6.41 6.74
C ALA A 237 -2.07 -7.44 7.20
N HIS A 238 -1.79 -8.46 6.38
CA HIS A 238 -1.00 -9.64 6.72
C HIS A 238 -1.61 -10.60 7.75
N ALA A 239 -2.54 -10.19 8.61
CA ALA A 239 -3.12 -11.06 9.62
C ALA A 239 -3.95 -12.21 9.00
N THR A 240 -3.95 -13.37 9.66
CA THR A 240 -4.86 -14.46 9.28
C THR A 240 -6.31 -14.07 9.51
N GLU A 241 -7.24 -14.71 8.82
CA GLU A 241 -8.68 -14.45 9.00
C GLU A 241 -9.12 -14.69 10.46
N ASP A 242 -8.56 -15.67 11.15
CA ASP A 242 -8.85 -15.94 12.57
C ASP A 242 -8.30 -14.84 13.48
N THR A 243 -7.11 -14.31 13.18
CA THR A 243 -6.55 -13.15 13.89
C THR A 243 -7.46 -11.92 13.71
N VAL A 244 -7.94 -11.67 12.50
CA VAL A 244 -8.85 -10.55 12.21
C VAL A 244 -10.20 -10.72 12.89
N LYS A 245 -10.81 -11.92 12.83
CA LYS A 245 -12.07 -12.21 13.52
C LYS A 245 -11.97 -12.00 15.03
N ALA A 246 -10.82 -12.31 15.61
CA ALA A 246 -10.57 -12.04 17.02
C ALA A 246 -10.31 -10.56 17.31
N ALA A 247 -9.59 -9.86 16.40
CA ALA A 247 -9.34 -8.42 16.49
C ALA A 247 -10.64 -7.60 16.45
N VAL A 248 -11.58 -7.96 15.57
CA VAL A 248 -12.90 -7.31 15.46
C VAL A 248 -13.68 -7.36 16.77
N LYS A 249 -13.59 -8.46 17.52
CA LYS A 249 -14.25 -8.60 18.84
C LYS A 249 -13.69 -7.65 19.92
N VAL A 250 -12.46 -7.18 19.71
CA VAL A 250 -11.76 -6.28 20.64
C VAL A 250 -11.85 -4.83 20.20
N ALA A 251 -11.95 -4.61 18.88
CA ALA A 251 -11.93 -3.29 18.29
C ALA A 251 -13.15 -2.45 18.73
N THR A 252 -12.90 -1.19 19.06
CA THR A 252 -13.91 -0.17 19.39
C THR A 252 -13.93 0.97 18.37
N LYS A 253 -13.00 0.97 17.41
CA LYS A 253 -12.89 1.89 16.30
C LYS A 253 -12.73 1.07 15.01
N PRO A 254 -12.99 1.65 13.82
CA PRO A 254 -12.82 0.97 12.56
C PRO A 254 -11.40 0.37 12.41
N LEU A 255 -11.30 -0.85 11.89
CA LEU A 255 -10.04 -1.46 11.48
C LEU A 255 -9.79 -1.18 10.00
N LEU A 256 -8.53 -1.06 9.63
CA LEU A 256 -8.09 -1.02 8.24
C LEU A 256 -7.43 -2.37 7.88
N LEU A 257 -7.61 -2.85 6.67
CA LEU A 257 -6.75 -3.83 6.01
C LEU A 257 -6.15 -3.12 4.81
N SER A 258 -4.95 -2.57 4.95
CA SER A 258 -4.44 -1.53 4.05
C SER A 258 -4.12 -2.00 2.64
N HIS A 259 -3.67 -3.25 2.44
CA HIS A 259 -3.24 -3.74 1.13
C HIS A 259 -3.46 -5.25 0.97
N THR A 260 -4.17 -5.64 -0.08
CA THR A 260 -4.45 -7.04 -0.45
C THR A 260 -5.17 -7.12 -1.80
N ALA A 261 -5.65 -8.31 -2.17
CA ALA A 261 -6.65 -8.55 -3.22
C ALA A 261 -7.57 -9.70 -2.83
N LEU A 262 -8.71 -9.84 -3.50
CA LEU A 262 -9.59 -11.00 -3.30
C LEU A 262 -8.96 -12.28 -3.84
N SER A 263 -9.07 -13.35 -3.07
CA SER A 263 -8.71 -14.70 -3.52
C SER A 263 -9.58 -15.12 -4.70
N GLY A 264 -8.93 -15.61 -5.75
CA GLY A 264 -9.61 -15.99 -6.98
C GLY A 264 -10.16 -14.83 -7.80
N SER A 265 -9.64 -13.60 -7.63
CA SER A 265 -10.02 -12.44 -8.43
C SER A 265 -9.79 -12.68 -9.92
N PRO A 266 -10.83 -12.67 -10.78
CA PRO A 266 -10.68 -12.71 -12.23
C PRO A 266 -9.90 -11.50 -12.76
N ALA A 267 -10.00 -10.36 -12.09
CA ALA A 267 -9.28 -9.14 -12.47
C ALA A 267 -7.77 -9.31 -12.29
N MET A 268 -7.34 -9.90 -11.20
CA MET A 268 -5.91 -10.11 -10.92
C MET A 268 -5.31 -11.24 -11.77
N GLY A 269 -6.07 -12.29 -12.06
CA GLY A 269 -5.57 -13.47 -12.76
C GLY A 269 -4.57 -14.29 -11.93
N PRO A 270 -3.78 -15.18 -12.57
CA PRO A 270 -2.75 -15.97 -11.90
C PRO A 270 -1.66 -15.06 -11.30
N THR A 271 -1.31 -15.32 -10.03
CA THR A 271 -0.31 -14.55 -9.30
C THR A 271 0.42 -15.42 -8.29
N PRO A 272 1.73 -15.20 -8.05
CA PRO A 272 2.46 -15.85 -6.95
C PRO A 272 2.02 -15.35 -5.56
N LEU A 273 1.26 -14.24 -5.48
CA LEU A 273 0.85 -13.60 -4.23
C LEU A 273 -0.42 -14.21 -3.59
N THR A 274 -0.78 -15.44 -3.96
CA THR A 274 -2.01 -16.10 -3.47
C THR A 274 -2.09 -16.22 -1.95
N GLY A 275 -0.96 -16.43 -1.28
CA GLY A 275 -0.89 -16.50 0.20
C GLY A 275 -1.19 -15.17 0.91
N ARG A 276 -1.22 -14.06 0.17
CA ARG A 276 -1.51 -12.70 0.67
C ARG A 276 -2.92 -12.22 0.29
N GLN A 277 -3.64 -12.99 -0.53
CA GLN A 277 -5.02 -12.70 -0.88
C GLN A 277 -5.97 -13.08 0.26
N ILE A 278 -7.13 -12.42 0.33
CA ILE A 278 -8.14 -12.65 1.36
C ILE A 278 -9.42 -13.25 0.80
N SER A 279 -10.15 -13.98 1.64
CA SER A 279 -11.49 -14.47 1.34
C SER A 279 -12.51 -13.31 1.32
N ARG A 280 -13.67 -13.54 0.67
CA ARG A 280 -14.79 -12.58 0.74
C ARG A 280 -15.32 -12.40 2.16
N GLU A 281 -15.27 -13.45 2.98
CA GLU A 281 -15.65 -13.40 4.39
C GLU A 281 -14.68 -12.52 5.19
N HIS A 282 -13.38 -12.71 4.99
CA HIS A 282 -12.35 -11.89 5.63
C HIS A 282 -12.59 -10.38 5.32
N ALA A 283 -12.88 -10.03 4.06
CA ALA A 283 -13.18 -8.67 3.68
C ALA A 283 -14.45 -8.11 4.38
N ARG A 284 -15.52 -8.90 4.47
CA ARG A 284 -16.78 -8.48 5.13
C ARG A 284 -16.58 -8.21 6.62
N VAL A 285 -15.81 -9.06 7.29
CA VAL A 285 -15.51 -8.89 8.74
C VAL A 285 -14.81 -7.55 9.02
N ILE A 286 -13.95 -7.08 8.11
CA ILE A 286 -13.36 -5.73 8.22
C ILE A 286 -14.42 -4.64 8.03
N ALA A 287 -15.25 -4.76 7.01
CA ALA A 287 -16.31 -3.78 6.71
C ALA A 287 -17.30 -3.62 7.87
N GLU A 288 -17.63 -4.70 8.59
CA GLU A 288 -18.52 -4.69 9.76
C GLU A 288 -18.02 -3.79 10.91
N THR A 289 -16.72 -3.52 10.99
CA THR A 289 -16.15 -2.55 11.96
C THR A 289 -16.39 -1.09 11.56
N GLY A 290 -16.98 -0.83 10.38
CA GLY A 290 -16.94 0.48 9.72
C GLY A 290 -15.60 0.76 9.05
N GLY A 291 -14.73 -0.23 8.94
CA GLY A 291 -13.41 -0.17 8.35
C GLY A 291 -13.38 -0.19 6.83
N ALA A 292 -12.21 -0.43 6.24
CA ALA A 292 -12.05 -0.57 4.80
C ALA A 292 -10.92 -1.55 4.45
N VAL A 293 -10.98 -2.05 3.19
CA VAL A 293 -9.97 -2.90 2.58
C VAL A 293 -9.29 -2.11 1.46
N GLY A 294 -7.98 -1.94 1.57
CA GLY A 294 -7.13 -1.37 0.53
C GLY A 294 -6.72 -2.43 -0.49
N ILE A 295 -6.72 -2.07 -1.75
CA ILE A 295 -6.32 -2.94 -2.84
C ILE A 295 -4.93 -2.55 -3.30
N TRP A 296 -3.99 -3.52 -3.36
CA TRP A 296 -2.65 -3.32 -3.87
C TRP A 296 -2.60 -3.19 -5.40
N HIS A 297 -1.48 -2.70 -5.92
CA HIS A 297 -1.38 -2.39 -7.36
C HIS A 297 -0.79 -3.52 -8.24
N PHE A 298 -0.70 -4.77 -7.75
CA PHE A 298 -0.09 -5.89 -8.46
C PHE A 298 -1.02 -6.58 -9.46
N PHE A 299 -1.73 -5.78 -10.24
CA PHE A 299 -2.60 -6.22 -11.32
C PHE A 299 -1.90 -6.11 -12.68
N PRO A 300 -2.38 -6.80 -13.72
CA PRO A 300 -1.75 -6.76 -15.05
C PRO A 300 -1.82 -5.40 -15.75
N SER A 301 -2.84 -4.58 -15.45
CA SER A 301 -3.02 -3.23 -16.00
C SER A 301 -3.89 -2.36 -15.07
N ILE A 302 -3.95 -1.04 -15.33
CA ILE A 302 -4.79 -0.11 -14.55
C ILE A 302 -6.28 -0.46 -14.71
N GLU A 303 -6.74 -0.83 -15.90
CA GLU A 303 -8.12 -1.27 -16.13
C GLU A 303 -8.47 -2.50 -15.29
N ARG A 304 -7.56 -3.49 -15.25
CA ARG A 304 -7.73 -4.70 -14.43
C ARG A 304 -7.67 -4.40 -12.94
N TYR A 305 -6.87 -3.42 -12.54
CA TYR A 305 -6.86 -2.95 -11.15
C TYR A 305 -8.20 -2.33 -10.76
N VAL A 306 -8.76 -1.49 -11.62
CA VAL A 306 -10.10 -0.89 -11.39
C VAL A 306 -11.20 -1.96 -11.37
N ASP A 307 -11.10 -3.00 -12.21
CA ASP A 307 -11.96 -4.18 -12.09
C ASP A 307 -11.82 -4.86 -10.71
N GLY A 308 -10.60 -4.98 -10.19
CA GLY A 308 -10.33 -5.52 -8.84
C GLY A 308 -10.91 -4.66 -7.71
N LEU A 309 -10.86 -3.33 -7.84
CA LEU A 309 -11.56 -2.40 -6.93
C LEU A 309 -13.08 -2.66 -6.98
N LYS A 310 -13.64 -2.83 -8.18
CA LYS A 310 -15.06 -3.13 -8.36
C LYS A 310 -15.46 -4.48 -7.74
N GLU A 311 -14.64 -5.52 -7.93
CA GLU A 311 -14.84 -6.83 -7.30
C GLU A 311 -14.89 -6.72 -5.76
N MET A 312 -14.02 -5.88 -5.16
CA MET A 312 -14.05 -5.64 -3.72
C MET A 312 -15.29 -4.85 -3.29
N VAL A 313 -15.68 -3.81 -4.05
CA VAL A 313 -16.90 -3.04 -3.79
C VAL A 313 -18.15 -3.94 -3.83
N ASP A 314 -18.21 -4.90 -4.75
CA ASP A 314 -19.31 -5.87 -4.83
C ASP A 314 -19.39 -6.81 -3.60
N VAL A 315 -18.31 -6.94 -2.84
CA VAL A 315 -18.25 -7.76 -1.62
C VAL A 315 -18.58 -6.97 -0.37
N VAL A 316 -18.01 -5.76 -0.22
CA VAL A 316 -18.06 -4.98 1.04
C VAL A 316 -18.81 -3.66 0.93
N GLY A 317 -19.16 -3.22 -0.27
CA GLY A 317 -19.78 -1.92 -0.52
C GLY A 317 -18.76 -0.79 -0.71
N ILE A 318 -19.25 0.31 -1.31
CA ILE A 318 -18.41 1.45 -1.74
C ILE A 318 -17.72 2.18 -0.59
N ASP A 319 -18.29 2.18 0.59
CA ASP A 319 -17.76 2.90 1.76
C ASP A 319 -16.62 2.14 2.47
N HIS A 320 -16.24 0.95 1.95
CA HIS A 320 -15.30 0.04 2.59
C HIS A 320 -14.13 -0.37 1.68
N VAL A 321 -13.82 0.41 0.64
CA VAL A 321 -12.71 0.13 -0.28
C VAL A 321 -11.78 1.33 -0.38
N CYS A 322 -10.47 1.08 -0.35
CA CYS A 322 -9.40 2.07 -0.50
C CYS A 322 -8.36 1.62 -1.54
N VAL A 323 -7.47 2.52 -1.91
CA VAL A 323 -6.23 2.23 -2.65
C VAL A 323 -5.07 2.16 -1.64
N GLY A 324 -4.43 0.99 -1.53
CA GLY A 324 -3.20 0.83 -0.75
C GLY A 324 -2.18 0.14 -1.62
N THR A 325 -1.34 0.92 -2.30
CA THR A 325 -0.57 0.42 -3.46
C THR A 325 0.46 -0.63 -3.12
N ASP A 326 1.05 -0.60 -1.92
CA ASP A 326 2.23 -1.38 -1.54
C ASP A 326 3.39 -1.14 -2.54
N GLN A 327 3.52 0.12 -2.97
CA GLN A 327 4.49 0.55 -3.99
C GLN A 327 5.92 0.31 -3.51
N GLN A 328 6.83 0.01 -4.42
CA GLN A 328 8.27 -0.28 -4.21
C GLN A 328 8.58 -1.70 -3.72
N VAL A 329 7.59 -2.53 -3.39
CA VAL A 329 7.83 -3.95 -3.04
C VAL A 329 8.09 -4.78 -4.28
N ASN A 330 7.27 -4.60 -5.32
CA ASN A 330 7.37 -5.26 -6.62
C ASN A 330 6.98 -4.28 -7.75
N PRO A 331 7.40 -4.54 -9.00
CA PRO A 331 6.89 -3.79 -10.13
C PRO A 331 5.36 -3.92 -10.21
N GLY A 332 4.65 -2.81 -10.09
CA GLY A 332 3.21 -2.73 -10.20
C GLY A 332 2.79 -1.66 -11.21
N ILE A 333 1.50 -1.50 -11.42
CA ILE A 333 0.95 -0.58 -12.43
C ILE A 333 1.05 0.89 -12.02
N VAL A 334 1.09 1.20 -10.73
CA VAL A 334 1.37 2.54 -10.19
C VAL A 334 2.84 2.55 -9.75
N GLN A 335 3.77 2.65 -10.71
CA GLN A 335 5.21 2.62 -10.44
C GLN A 335 5.70 3.93 -9.81
N ASP A 336 5.02 5.05 -10.11
CA ASP A 336 5.21 6.34 -9.48
C ASP A 336 3.86 7.06 -9.37
N TYR A 337 3.75 7.99 -8.45
CA TYR A 337 2.50 8.68 -8.18
C TYR A 337 2.04 9.64 -9.28
N SER A 338 2.84 9.94 -10.29
CA SER A 338 2.39 10.72 -11.45
C SER A 338 1.24 10.03 -12.21
N LYS A 339 1.07 8.71 -12.01
CA LYS A 339 -0.02 7.91 -12.57
C LYS A 339 -1.34 7.99 -11.80
N TRP A 340 -1.38 8.68 -10.65
CA TRP A 340 -2.57 8.71 -9.79
C TRP A 340 -3.79 9.34 -10.47
N VAL A 341 -3.59 10.45 -11.20
CA VAL A 341 -4.67 11.04 -12.02
C VAL A 341 -5.22 10.05 -13.04
N HIS A 342 -4.35 9.25 -13.66
CA HIS A 342 -4.76 8.24 -14.63
C HIS A 342 -5.55 7.12 -13.97
N LEU A 343 -5.15 6.67 -12.78
CA LEU A 343 -5.91 5.68 -12.00
C LEU A 343 -7.33 6.17 -11.71
N VAL A 344 -7.47 7.42 -11.21
CA VAL A 344 -8.79 8.01 -10.94
C VAL A 344 -9.59 8.19 -12.23
N GLY A 345 -8.94 8.58 -13.32
CA GLY A 345 -9.56 8.66 -14.65
C GLY A 345 -10.12 7.31 -15.09
N GLU A 346 -9.38 6.23 -14.89
CA GLU A 346 -9.86 4.89 -15.22
C GLU A 346 -11.04 4.45 -14.35
N MET A 347 -11.09 4.85 -13.07
CA MET A 347 -12.28 4.63 -12.23
C MET A 347 -13.53 5.26 -12.84
N LEU A 348 -13.41 6.41 -13.51
CA LEU A 348 -14.51 7.15 -14.13
C LEU A 348 -14.94 6.57 -15.50
N THR A 349 -14.19 5.66 -16.12
CA THR A 349 -14.51 5.08 -17.44
C THR A 349 -15.65 4.06 -17.40
N GLY A 350 -16.75 4.38 -16.69
CA GLY A 350 -17.98 3.59 -16.64
C GLY A 350 -18.09 2.61 -15.47
N ARG A 351 -17.11 2.61 -14.52
CA ARG A 351 -17.13 1.73 -13.35
C ARG A 351 -17.63 2.42 -12.08
N PHE A 352 -17.26 3.70 -11.88
CA PHE A 352 -17.58 4.47 -10.68
C PHE A 352 -18.06 5.88 -11.04
N THR A 353 -18.98 6.40 -10.27
CA THR A 353 -19.36 7.81 -10.29
C THR A 353 -18.21 8.66 -9.68
N PRO A 354 -18.18 9.99 -9.91
CA PRO A 354 -17.20 10.87 -9.28
C PRO A 354 -17.16 10.77 -7.74
N ASP A 355 -18.31 10.65 -7.09
CA ASP A 355 -18.42 10.48 -5.64
C ASP A 355 -17.83 9.14 -5.17
N GLU A 356 -18.12 8.05 -5.88
CA GLU A 356 -17.58 6.72 -5.58
C GLU A 356 -16.06 6.69 -5.79
N ALA A 357 -15.56 7.27 -6.88
CA ALA A 357 -14.13 7.39 -7.14
C ALA A 357 -13.43 8.21 -6.04
N GLY A 358 -14.04 9.31 -5.58
CA GLY A 358 -13.54 10.10 -4.46
C GLY A 358 -13.49 9.34 -3.14
N LYS A 359 -14.51 8.51 -2.85
CA LYS A 359 -14.52 7.64 -1.66
C LYS A 359 -13.37 6.63 -1.70
N ILE A 360 -13.18 5.92 -2.81
CA ILE A 360 -12.11 4.93 -2.98
C ILE A 360 -10.74 5.61 -2.95
N ALA A 361 -10.59 6.75 -3.64
CA ALA A 361 -9.31 7.46 -3.75
C ALA A 361 -8.79 8.02 -2.42
N GLY A 362 -9.64 8.10 -1.37
CA GLY A 362 -9.19 8.51 -0.05
C GLY A 362 -10.29 8.86 0.95
N GLY A 363 -11.51 9.17 0.49
CA GLY A 363 -12.62 9.56 1.38
C GLY A 363 -12.90 8.52 2.48
N ASN A 364 -12.81 7.22 2.16
CA ASN A 364 -13.02 6.13 3.12
C ASN A 364 -11.91 6.11 4.19
N TYR A 365 -10.64 6.30 3.78
CA TYR A 365 -9.54 6.41 4.74
C TYR A 365 -9.69 7.64 5.63
N MET A 366 -10.06 8.79 5.08
CA MET A 366 -10.29 10.02 5.85
C MET A 366 -11.35 9.84 6.94
N ARG A 367 -12.42 9.09 6.64
CA ARG A 367 -13.44 8.73 7.62
C ARG A 367 -12.87 7.88 8.77
N ILE A 368 -12.06 6.86 8.42
CA ILE A 368 -11.37 6.00 9.39
C ILE A 368 -10.39 6.83 10.23
N PHE A 369 -9.56 7.64 9.57
CA PHE A 369 -8.53 8.45 10.22
C PHE A 369 -9.15 9.44 11.23
N ARG A 370 -10.21 10.17 10.85
CA ARG A 370 -10.93 11.05 11.78
C ARG A 370 -11.49 10.30 12.99
N THR A 371 -11.99 9.10 12.79
CA THR A 371 -12.54 8.28 13.89
C THR A 371 -11.44 7.73 14.80
N ALA A 372 -10.30 7.36 14.23
CA ALA A 372 -9.19 6.73 14.96
C ALA A 372 -8.29 7.76 15.64
N VAL A 373 -7.89 8.80 14.91
CA VAL A 373 -6.85 9.76 15.33
C VAL A 373 -7.45 11.05 15.85
N GLY A 374 -8.50 11.58 15.19
CA GLY A 374 -9.13 12.86 15.52
C GLY A 374 -8.81 13.98 14.54
#